data_877749182da44fa97343a695e92eaef9
#
_entry.id   877749182da44fa97343a695e92eaef9
#
_cell.length_a   1.000
_cell.length_b   1.000
_cell.length_c   1.000
_cell.angle_alpha   90.00
_cell.angle_beta   90.00
_cell.angle_gamma   90.00
#
_symmetry.space_group_name_H-M   'P 1'
#
loop_
_entity.id
_entity.type
_entity.pdbx_description
1 polymer ?
#
loop_
_entity_poly.entity_id
_entity_poly.type
_entity_poly.pdbx_seq_one_letter_code
_entity_poly.pdbx_strand_id
1 'polypeptide(L)'
;DRKDLRAFSQTVGERISSAWDGENLMALNSKGDQMLFLENMARNMCQPYNLAWTKAGTDLSWIHFDWFCKSYSKFKELMDFTDMLSGFIDYDSVPKLKALIVDEAQDLSALQWKCVHKLAVNVEHVYIAGDDDQAIYKWAGADPDHFINQSYRVPRKIHDVALSIVKRIRKRRHKTWIPKQEEGSVNYYNSYEHIDCSEGEWLFLARNNYLLNPVEEYLKTNGYFYTRNNKPAV
;
A
#
# COMPACT_ATOMS: atom_id res chain seq x y z
N ASP A 1 8.67 18.36 4.31
CA ASP A 1 9.34 18.90 3.13
C ASP A 1 10.77 18.35 3.06
N ARG A 2 11.38 18.31 1.84
CA ARG A 2 12.77 17.83 1.64
C ARG A 2 13.81 18.67 2.39
N LYS A 3 13.54 19.95 2.59
CA LYS A 3 14.41 20.86 3.35
C LYS A 3 14.39 20.51 4.84
N ASP A 4 13.20 20.21 5.36
CA ASP A 4 13.01 19.87 6.77
C ASP A 4 13.70 18.55 7.11
N LEU A 5 13.58 17.54 6.24
CA LEU A 5 14.28 16.26 6.42
C LEU A 5 15.80 16.40 6.39
N ARG A 6 16.34 17.30 5.56
CA ARG A 6 17.79 17.58 5.54
C ARG A 6 18.26 18.27 6.83
N ALA A 7 17.50 19.26 7.30
CA ALA A 7 17.80 19.96 8.55
C ALA A 7 17.73 19.00 9.75
N PHE A 8 16.70 18.12 9.79
CA PHE A 8 16.59 17.08 10.80
C PHE A 8 17.74 16.08 10.73
N SER A 9 18.11 15.63 9.54
CA SER A 9 19.25 14.74 9.29
C SER A 9 20.57 15.33 9.87
N GLN A 10 20.80 16.63 9.71
CA GLN A 10 21.95 17.32 10.29
C GLN A 10 21.86 17.36 11.82
N THR A 11 20.68 17.60 12.39
CA THR A 11 20.46 17.68 13.83
C THR A 11 20.72 16.35 14.52
N VAL A 12 20.28 15.25 13.92
CA VAL A 12 20.44 13.90 14.49
C VAL A 12 21.73 13.20 14.10
N GLY A 13 22.51 13.77 13.18
CA GLY A 13 23.77 13.19 12.71
C GLY A 13 23.60 11.91 11.89
N GLU A 14 22.38 11.62 11.44
CA GLU A 14 22.04 10.44 10.65
C GLU A 14 21.56 10.84 9.25
N ARG A 15 22.05 10.13 8.24
CA ARG A 15 21.63 10.40 6.86
C ARG A 15 20.19 9.93 6.69
N ILE A 16 19.32 10.84 6.26
CA ILE A 16 17.93 10.58 5.89
C ILE A 16 17.76 10.92 4.40
N SER A 17 17.32 9.96 3.62
CA SER A 17 17.12 10.14 2.19
C SER A 17 15.77 10.81 1.93
N SER A 18 15.76 11.82 1.08
CA SER A 18 14.52 12.52 0.67
C SER A 18 13.73 11.76 -0.42
N ALA A 19 14.23 10.61 -0.85
CA ALA A 19 13.64 9.80 -1.94
C ALA A 19 12.72 8.70 -1.42
N TRP A 20 12.58 8.57 -0.09
CA TRP A 20 11.71 7.57 0.47
C TRP A 20 10.24 8.03 0.35
N ASP A 21 9.45 7.24 -0.36
CA ASP A 21 8.01 7.44 -0.61
C ASP A 21 7.11 6.75 0.43
N GLY A 22 7.70 6.13 1.45
CA GLY A 22 6.98 5.41 2.51
C GLY A 22 6.62 3.96 2.18
N GLU A 23 6.80 3.52 0.95
CA GLU A 23 6.33 2.20 0.48
C GLU A 23 7.45 1.21 0.21
N ASN A 24 8.69 1.68 -0.02
CA ASN A 24 9.76 0.82 -0.49
C ASN A 24 10.78 0.48 0.59
N LEU A 25 10.58 -0.65 1.29
CA LEU A 25 11.52 -1.20 2.28
C LEU A 25 12.95 -1.39 1.73
N MET A 26 13.12 -1.60 0.42
CA MET A 26 14.44 -1.75 -0.20
C MET A 26 15.17 -0.41 -0.41
N ALA A 27 14.49 0.73 -0.22
CA ALA A 27 15.09 2.05 -0.29
C ALA A 27 15.69 2.53 1.04
N LEU A 28 15.65 1.71 2.10
CA LEU A 28 16.22 2.02 3.40
C LEU A 28 17.75 1.89 3.37
N ASN A 29 18.40 2.88 2.75
CA ASN A 29 19.86 2.85 2.49
C ASN A 29 20.69 3.36 3.68
N SER A 30 20.06 3.88 4.73
CA SER A 30 20.73 4.46 5.89
C SER A 30 20.03 4.08 7.21
N LYS A 31 20.77 4.21 8.32
CA LYS A 31 20.19 4.04 9.67
C LYS A 31 19.09 5.06 9.95
N GLY A 32 19.26 6.29 9.48
CA GLY A 32 18.24 7.33 9.60
C GLY A 32 16.94 6.98 8.87
N ASP A 33 17.02 6.42 7.65
CA ASP A 33 15.85 5.95 6.92
C ASP A 33 15.15 4.80 7.66
N GLN A 34 15.92 3.85 8.22
CA GLN A 34 15.37 2.75 9.00
C GLN A 34 14.65 3.24 10.27
N MET A 35 15.25 4.20 10.99
CA MET A 35 14.63 4.77 12.19
C MET A 35 13.35 5.55 11.87
N LEU A 36 13.35 6.34 10.79
CA LEU A 36 12.15 7.07 10.36
C LEU A 36 11.04 6.13 9.92
N PHE A 37 11.38 5.06 9.21
CA PHE A 37 10.44 4.01 8.84
C PHE A 37 9.81 3.33 10.06
N LEU A 38 10.62 2.92 11.03
CA LEU A 38 10.14 2.28 12.26
C LEU A 38 9.25 3.21 13.09
N GLU A 39 9.61 4.49 13.18
CA GLU A 39 8.82 5.52 13.86
C GLU A 39 7.43 5.65 13.22
N ASN A 40 7.38 5.81 11.91
CA ASN A 40 6.13 5.93 11.18
C ASN A 40 5.29 4.65 11.26
N MET A 41 5.92 3.48 11.14
CA MET A 41 5.26 2.19 11.28
C MET A 41 4.65 2.03 12.68
N ALA A 42 5.38 2.36 13.74
CA ALA A 42 4.88 2.27 15.11
C ALA A 42 3.61 3.13 15.31
N ARG A 43 3.61 4.35 14.79
CA ARG A 43 2.45 5.25 14.86
C ARG A 43 1.25 4.72 14.06
N ASN A 44 1.47 4.26 12.82
CA ASN A 44 0.41 3.70 11.98
C ASN A 44 -0.20 2.42 12.56
N MET A 45 0.61 1.62 13.27
CA MET A 45 0.16 0.41 13.96
C MET A 45 -0.40 0.70 15.36
N CYS A 46 -0.42 1.95 15.81
CA CYS A 46 -0.77 2.34 17.18
C CYS A 46 0.00 1.55 18.24
N GLN A 47 1.28 1.27 18.00
CA GLN A 47 2.14 0.51 18.89
C GLN A 47 3.19 1.40 19.58
N PRO A 48 3.56 1.10 20.83
CA PRO A 48 4.71 1.75 21.47
C PRO A 48 5.99 1.52 20.66
N TYR A 49 6.89 2.50 20.64
CA TYR A 49 8.15 2.42 19.88
C TYR A 49 9.04 1.23 20.26
N ASN A 50 9.09 0.88 21.57
CA ASN A 50 9.86 -0.28 22.04
C ASN A 50 9.33 -1.60 21.45
N LEU A 51 8.01 -1.75 21.34
CA LEU A 51 7.42 -2.94 20.75
C LEU A 51 7.69 -3.02 19.23
N ALA A 52 7.59 -1.91 18.52
CA ALA A 52 7.91 -1.85 17.10
C ALA A 52 9.39 -2.19 16.84
N TRP A 53 10.30 -1.62 17.64
CA TRP A 53 11.73 -1.91 17.60
C TRP A 53 12.04 -3.39 17.83
N THR A 54 11.44 -3.98 18.88
CA THR A 54 11.64 -5.41 19.21
C THR A 54 11.14 -6.33 18.10
N LYS A 55 9.98 -6.02 17.51
CA LYS A 55 9.40 -6.83 16.43
C LYS A 55 10.17 -6.72 15.12
N ALA A 56 10.79 -5.59 14.87
CA ALA A 56 11.58 -5.35 13.66
C ALA A 56 12.85 -6.22 13.62
N GLY A 57 13.34 -6.73 14.76
CA GLY A 57 14.56 -7.54 14.83
C GLY A 57 15.78 -6.80 14.25
N THR A 58 15.80 -5.46 14.41
CA THR A 58 16.83 -4.59 13.87
C THR A 58 18.10 -4.61 14.72
N ASP A 59 19.24 -4.32 14.12
CA ASP A 59 20.53 -4.11 14.77
C ASP A 59 20.71 -2.67 15.30
N LEU A 60 19.71 -1.80 15.12
CA LEU A 60 19.69 -0.45 15.67
C LEU A 60 19.70 -0.47 17.22
N SER A 61 20.51 0.38 17.83
CA SER A 61 20.47 0.59 19.27
C SER A 61 19.13 1.16 19.72
N TRP A 62 18.48 0.54 20.71
CA TRP A 62 17.24 1.06 21.30
C TRP A 62 17.38 2.49 21.81
N ILE A 63 18.47 2.80 22.52
CA ILE A 63 18.73 4.13 23.08
C ILE A 63 18.79 5.17 21.97
N HIS A 64 19.44 4.84 20.85
CA HIS A 64 19.56 5.73 19.71
C HIS A 64 18.22 5.91 19.00
N PHE A 65 17.45 4.84 18.84
CA PHE A 65 16.11 4.90 18.21
C PHE A 65 15.11 5.72 19.07
N ASP A 66 15.07 5.49 20.38
CA ASP A 66 14.21 6.26 21.31
C ASP A 66 14.56 7.75 21.30
N TRP A 67 15.85 8.07 21.32
CA TRP A 67 16.32 9.44 21.18
C TRP A 67 15.92 10.05 19.83
N PHE A 68 16.06 9.29 18.74
CA PHE A 68 15.65 9.73 17.41
C PHE A 68 14.15 10.06 17.35
N CYS A 69 13.28 9.17 17.85
CA CYS A 69 11.84 9.40 17.88
C CYS A 69 11.45 10.65 18.68
N LYS A 70 12.07 10.86 19.85
CA LYS A 70 11.87 12.04 20.69
C LYS A 70 12.36 13.32 19.99
N SER A 71 13.48 13.24 19.30
CA SER A 71 14.05 14.37 18.54
C SER A 71 13.19 14.70 17.33
N TYR A 72 12.70 13.68 16.62
CA TYR A 72 11.81 13.87 15.48
C TYR A 72 10.49 14.53 15.88
N SER A 73 9.87 14.07 16.94
CA SER A 73 8.64 14.64 17.48
C SER A 73 8.78 16.11 17.88
N LYS A 74 9.96 16.51 18.41
CA LYS A 74 10.25 17.93 18.77
C LYS A 74 10.59 18.79 17.57
N PHE A 75 11.32 18.23 16.61
CA PHE A 75 11.76 18.95 15.42
C PHE A 75 10.60 19.24 14.46
N LYS A 76 9.60 18.36 14.43
CA LYS A 76 8.47 18.44 13.53
C LYS A 76 7.52 19.58 13.94
N GLU A 77 7.66 20.73 13.28
CA GLU A 77 6.77 21.89 13.47
C GLU A 77 5.45 21.76 12.73
N LEU A 78 5.45 20.98 11.63
CA LEU A 78 4.28 20.73 10.79
C LEU A 78 3.69 19.35 11.07
N MET A 79 2.36 19.27 11.03
CA MET A 79 1.66 18.00 11.10
C MET A 79 1.87 17.20 9.80
N ASP A 80 2.26 15.94 9.93
CA ASP A 80 2.22 14.97 8.85
C ASP A 80 0.83 14.30 8.75
N PHE A 81 0.63 13.45 7.74
CA PHE A 81 -0.64 12.73 7.57
C PHE A 81 -1.00 11.85 8.76
N THR A 82 -0.01 11.24 9.41
CA THR A 82 -0.21 10.38 10.59
C THR A 82 -0.64 11.21 11.80
N ASP A 83 -0.10 12.44 11.95
CA ASP A 83 -0.55 13.38 12.99
C ASP A 83 -1.97 13.85 12.75
N MET A 84 -2.35 14.11 11.50
CA MET A 84 -3.72 14.49 11.14
C MET A 84 -4.72 13.40 11.55
N LEU A 85 -4.40 12.13 11.27
CA LEU A 85 -5.24 11.00 11.66
C LEU A 85 -5.31 10.85 13.18
N SER A 86 -4.19 10.99 13.89
CA SER A 86 -4.14 10.95 15.36
C SER A 86 -4.94 12.09 15.96
N GLY A 87 -4.74 13.32 15.46
CA GLY A 87 -5.49 14.48 15.88
C GLY A 87 -7.00 14.36 15.63
N PHE A 88 -7.40 13.74 14.51
CA PHE A 88 -8.81 13.45 14.28
C PHE A 88 -9.38 12.46 15.31
N ILE A 89 -8.60 11.46 15.73
CA ILE A 89 -9.04 10.50 16.77
C ILE A 89 -9.24 11.21 18.10
N ASP A 90 -8.36 12.13 18.45
CA ASP A 90 -8.40 12.87 19.71
C ASP A 90 -9.43 14.03 19.71
N TYR A 91 -9.91 14.45 18.55
CA TYR A 91 -10.85 15.54 18.39
C TYR A 91 -12.27 15.09 18.75
N ASP A 92 -12.98 15.86 19.60
CA ASP A 92 -14.29 15.48 20.15
C ASP A 92 -15.44 15.45 19.15
N SER A 93 -15.29 16.09 17.99
CA SER A 93 -16.36 16.20 17.00
C SER A 93 -16.16 15.24 15.83
N VAL A 94 -17.26 14.66 15.39
CA VAL A 94 -17.34 13.78 14.21
C VAL A 94 -18.37 14.35 13.23
N PRO A 95 -18.09 14.39 11.93
CA PRO A 95 -19.07 14.84 10.95
C PRO A 95 -20.32 13.95 10.97
N LYS A 96 -21.48 14.56 10.79
CA LYS A 96 -22.75 13.82 10.67
C LYS A 96 -22.84 13.22 9.27
N LEU A 97 -22.75 11.91 9.20
CA LEU A 97 -22.82 11.14 7.95
C LEU A 97 -24.03 10.23 7.98
N LYS A 98 -24.72 10.07 6.84
CA LYS A 98 -25.80 9.08 6.67
C LYS A 98 -25.22 7.70 6.35
N ALA A 99 -24.18 7.66 5.55
CA ALA A 99 -23.50 6.43 5.18
C ALA A 99 -21.99 6.63 5.20
N LEU A 100 -21.25 5.59 5.57
CA LEU A 100 -19.82 5.49 5.50
C LEU A 100 -19.48 4.34 4.54
N ILE A 101 -18.71 4.63 3.49
CA ILE A 101 -18.24 3.63 2.53
C ILE A 101 -16.72 3.60 2.62
N VAL A 102 -16.19 2.43 2.90
CA VAL A 102 -14.73 2.17 3.00
C VAL A 102 -14.37 1.19 1.89
N ASP A 103 -13.52 1.63 0.97
CA ASP A 103 -13.01 0.79 -0.11
C ASP A 103 -11.56 0.39 0.17
N GLU A 104 -11.10 -0.73 -0.42
CA GLU A 104 -9.77 -1.33 -0.23
C GLU A 104 -9.40 -1.46 1.27
N ALA A 105 -10.37 -1.87 2.08
CA ALA A 105 -10.26 -1.91 3.54
C ALA A 105 -9.11 -2.80 4.06
N GLN A 106 -8.64 -3.77 3.27
CA GLN A 106 -7.50 -4.63 3.60
C GLN A 106 -6.18 -3.87 3.68
N ASP A 107 -6.10 -2.67 3.07
CA ASP A 107 -4.88 -1.85 3.05
C ASP A 107 -4.83 -0.81 4.18
N LEU A 108 -5.91 -0.69 4.96
CA LEU A 108 -5.98 0.26 6.06
C LEU A 108 -5.07 -0.12 7.24
N SER A 109 -4.31 0.85 7.72
CA SER A 109 -3.51 0.74 8.95
C SER A 109 -4.41 0.67 10.20
N ALA A 110 -3.85 0.22 11.32
CA ALA A 110 -4.56 0.22 12.60
C ALA A 110 -5.03 1.63 13.02
N LEU A 111 -4.24 2.66 12.70
CA LEU A 111 -4.61 4.05 12.93
C LEU A 111 -5.79 4.49 12.05
N GLN A 112 -5.77 4.14 10.77
CA GLN A 112 -6.87 4.41 9.84
C GLN A 112 -8.14 3.67 10.26
N TRP A 113 -8.03 2.42 10.71
CA TRP A 113 -9.16 1.69 11.29
C TRP A 113 -9.77 2.40 12.51
N LYS A 114 -8.96 2.97 13.40
CA LYS A 114 -9.48 3.79 14.52
C LYS A 114 -10.27 5.01 14.01
N CYS A 115 -9.81 5.65 12.93
CA CYS A 115 -10.57 6.74 12.30
C CYS A 115 -11.91 6.24 11.73
N VAL A 116 -11.89 5.10 11.02
CA VAL A 116 -13.12 4.47 10.49
C VAL A 116 -14.10 4.15 11.63
N HIS A 117 -13.64 3.52 12.71
CA HIS A 117 -14.48 3.21 13.87
C HIS A 117 -15.07 4.48 14.50
N LYS A 118 -14.28 5.54 14.64
CA LYS A 118 -14.75 6.81 15.17
C LYS A 118 -15.83 7.43 14.28
N LEU A 119 -15.65 7.41 12.97
CA LEU A 119 -16.67 7.87 12.00
C LEU A 119 -17.93 7.03 12.07
N ALA A 120 -17.82 5.71 12.26
CA ALA A 120 -18.93 4.77 12.24
C ALA A 120 -19.90 4.88 13.44
N VAL A 121 -19.48 5.50 14.55
CA VAL A 121 -20.27 5.55 15.80
C VAL A 121 -21.68 6.14 15.61
N ASN A 122 -21.83 7.13 14.72
CA ASN A 122 -23.08 7.86 14.53
C ASN A 122 -23.61 7.74 13.08
N VAL A 123 -23.31 6.66 12.38
CA VAL A 123 -23.67 6.44 10.98
C VAL A 123 -24.75 5.37 10.90
N GLU A 124 -25.80 5.62 10.10
CA GLU A 124 -26.90 4.66 9.93
C GLU A 124 -26.48 3.41 9.14
N HIS A 125 -25.58 3.58 8.15
CA HIS A 125 -25.14 2.52 7.27
C HIS A 125 -23.62 2.57 7.08
N VAL A 126 -22.95 1.45 7.35
CA VAL A 126 -21.50 1.28 7.10
C VAL A 126 -21.30 0.18 6.07
N TYR A 127 -20.62 0.50 4.98
CA TYR A 127 -20.26 -0.44 3.92
C TYR A 127 -18.75 -0.55 3.86
N ILE A 128 -18.23 -1.76 3.96
CA ILE A 128 -16.79 -2.03 3.91
C ILE A 128 -16.53 -2.98 2.75
N ALA A 129 -15.71 -2.55 1.81
CA ALA A 129 -15.25 -3.35 0.68
C ALA A 129 -13.75 -3.63 0.81
N GLY A 130 -13.33 -4.83 0.49
CA GLY A 130 -11.93 -5.23 0.53
C GLY A 130 -11.73 -6.70 0.18
N ASP A 131 -10.50 -7.07 -0.14
CA ASP A 131 -10.11 -8.44 -0.44
C ASP A 131 -8.88 -8.84 0.38
N ASP A 132 -9.06 -9.64 1.41
CA ASP A 132 -8.00 -10.10 2.30
C ASP A 132 -6.95 -11.00 1.61
N ASP A 133 -7.26 -11.60 0.43
CA ASP A 133 -6.28 -12.30 -0.39
C ASP A 133 -5.30 -11.33 -1.08
N GLN A 134 -5.67 -10.05 -1.24
CA GLN A 134 -4.83 -8.97 -1.76
C GLN A 134 -4.11 -8.20 -0.67
N ALA A 135 -4.39 -8.47 0.60
CA ALA A 135 -3.72 -7.83 1.73
C ALA A 135 -2.22 -8.13 1.76
N ILE A 136 -1.43 -7.23 1.21
CA ILE A 136 0.04 -7.27 1.27
C ILE A 136 0.49 -6.97 2.70
N TYR A 137 -0.29 -6.17 3.42
CA TYR A 137 -0.04 -5.71 4.79
C TYR A 137 -0.94 -6.46 5.79
N LYS A 138 -0.55 -7.68 6.19
CA LYS A 138 -1.31 -8.58 7.09
C LYS A 138 -1.62 -8.03 8.49
N TRP A 139 -1.27 -6.81 8.79
CA TRP A 139 -1.45 -6.17 10.08
C TRP A 139 -2.72 -5.31 10.20
N ALA A 140 -3.44 -5.10 9.11
CA ALA A 140 -4.72 -4.41 9.10
C ALA A 140 -5.86 -5.42 9.34
N GLY A 141 -6.05 -5.90 10.55
CA GLY A 141 -7.04 -6.91 10.92
C GLY A 141 -8.50 -6.62 10.51
N ALA A 142 -8.79 -6.60 9.21
CA ALA A 142 -10.13 -6.59 8.68
C ALA A 142 -10.76 -7.97 8.85
N ASP A 143 -11.91 -8.03 9.51
CA ASP A 143 -12.75 -9.23 9.64
C ASP A 143 -14.14 -8.92 9.07
N PRO A 144 -14.33 -8.92 7.73
CA PRO A 144 -15.62 -8.68 7.13
C PRO A 144 -16.54 -9.89 7.29
N ASP A 145 -17.69 -9.70 7.91
CA ASP A 145 -18.70 -10.75 8.12
C ASP A 145 -19.48 -11.07 6.82
N HIS A 146 -19.49 -10.16 5.84
CA HIS A 146 -20.25 -10.33 4.59
C HIS A 146 -19.39 -10.00 3.37
N PHE A 147 -19.36 -10.90 2.40
CA PHE A 147 -18.68 -10.73 1.12
C PHE A 147 -19.66 -10.66 -0.04
N ILE A 148 -19.42 -9.76 -0.99
CA ILE A 148 -20.07 -9.80 -2.30
C ILE A 148 -19.30 -10.80 -3.15
N ASN A 149 -19.93 -11.92 -3.47
CA ASN A 149 -19.29 -13.03 -4.19
C ASN A 149 -19.29 -12.85 -5.72
N GLN A 150 -20.09 -11.94 -6.25
CA GLN A 150 -20.24 -11.73 -7.69
C GLN A 150 -19.23 -10.71 -8.21
N SER A 151 -18.39 -11.10 -9.17
CA SER A 151 -17.56 -10.18 -9.94
C SER A 151 -18.30 -9.72 -11.21
N TYR A 152 -18.37 -8.40 -11.37
CA TYR A 152 -18.91 -7.76 -12.59
C TYR A 152 -17.80 -7.35 -13.58
N ARG A 153 -16.55 -7.53 -13.20
CA ARG A 153 -15.37 -7.11 -13.96
C ARG A 153 -14.58 -8.27 -14.56
N VAL A 154 -14.37 -9.35 -13.81
CA VAL A 154 -13.43 -10.42 -14.15
C VAL A 154 -14.11 -11.52 -14.96
N PRO A 155 -13.71 -11.76 -16.23
CA PRO A 155 -14.19 -12.88 -17.05
C PRO A 155 -13.78 -14.24 -16.49
N ARG A 156 -14.49 -15.30 -16.89
CA ARG A 156 -14.36 -16.66 -16.35
C ARG A 156 -12.94 -17.22 -16.47
N LYS A 157 -12.34 -17.21 -17.64
CA LYS A 157 -11.00 -17.77 -17.85
C LYS A 157 -9.91 -17.05 -17.05
N ILE A 158 -10.04 -15.74 -16.93
CA ILE A 158 -9.12 -14.94 -16.10
C ILE A 158 -9.30 -15.27 -14.62
N HIS A 159 -10.56 -15.41 -14.17
CA HIS A 159 -10.89 -15.84 -12.81
C HIS A 159 -10.28 -17.21 -12.50
N ASP A 160 -10.38 -18.19 -13.40
CA ASP A 160 -9.88 -19.56 -13.18
C ASP A 160 -8.36 -19.57 -13.00
N VAL A 161 -7.63 -18.77 -13.79
CA VAL A 161 -6.19 -18.60 -13.63
C VAL A 161 -5.87 -17.94 -12.30
N ALA A 162 -6.54 -16.83 -11.96
CA ALA A 162 -6.35 -16.14 -10.69
C ALA A 162 -6.62 -17.08 -9.51
N LEU A 163 -7.72 -17.84 -9.55
CA LEU A 163 -8.08 -18.81 -8.51
C LEU A 163 -7.02 -19.91 -8.35
N SER A 164 -6.42 -20.38 -9.45
CA SER A 164 -5.32 -21.36 -9.40
C SER A 164 -4.09 -20.86 -8.65
N ILE A 165 -3.82 -19.56 -8.75
CA ILE A 165 -2.70 -18.89 -8.06
C ILE A 165 -3.05 -18.69 -6.58
N VAL A 166 -4.23 -18.14 -6.31
CA VAL A 166 -4.69 -17.82 -4.95
C VAL A 166 -4.83 -19.07 -4.08
N LYS A 167 -5.20 -20.22 -4.66
CA LYS A 167 -5.26 -21.52 -3.96
C LYS A 167 -3.90 -21.96 -3.38
N ARG A 168 -2.78 -21.41 -3.82
CA ARG A 168 -1.43 -21.70 -3.27
C ARG A 168 -1.16 -20.99 -1.95
N ILE A 169 -1.98 -20.04 -1.56
CA ILE A 169 -1.85 -19.31 -0.29
C ILE A 169 -2.23 -20.27 0.85
N ARG A 170 -1.28 -20.55 1.76
CA ARG A 170 -1.45 -21.54 2.84
C ARG A 170 -2.44 -21.10 3.93
N LYS A 171 -2.49 -19.80 4.22
CA LYS A 171 -3.39 -19.21 5.23
C LYS A 171 -4.33 -18.26 4.52
N ARG A 172 -5.50 -18.74 4.19
CA ARG A 172 -6.54 -17.96 3.54
C ARG A 172 -7.92 -18.37 4.05
N ARG A 173 -8.89 -17.47 4.02
CA ARG A 173 -10.31 -17.79 4.23
C ARG A 173 -10.87 -18.49 3.00
N HIS A 174 -11.80 -19.41 3.21
CA HIS A 174 -12.54 -20.00 2.11
C HIS A 174 -13.54 -18.96 1.58
N LYS A 175 -13.39 -18.59 0.30
CA LYS A 175 -14.27 -17.66 -0.40
C LYS A 175 -14.76 -18.32 -1.67
N THR A 176 -16.02 -18.07 -2.01
CA THR A 176 -16.59 -18.43 -3.30
C THR A 176 -16.72 -17.17 -4.13
N TRP A 177 -16.06 -17.14 -5.27
CA TRP A 177 -16.18 -16.06 -6.25
C TRP A 177 -16.92 -16.52 -7.48
N ILE A 178 -17.83 -15.69 -7.97
CA ILE A 178 -18.57 -15.94 -9.20
C ILE A 178 -18.04 -14.95 -10.24
N PRO A 179 -17.41 -15.41 -11.33
CA PRO A 179 -16.95 -14.53 -12.40
C PRO A 179 -18.14 -13.95 -13.17
N LYS A 180 -17.91 -12.90 -13.95
CA LYS A 180 -18.94 -12.45 -14.90
C LYS A 180 -19.18 -13.53 -15.96
N GLN A 181 -20.31 -13.45 -16.67
CA GLN A 181 -20.72 -14.48 -17.62
C GLN A 181 -19.82 -14.58 -18.86
N GLU A 182 -19.10 -13.50 -19.20
CA GLU A 182 -18.17 -13.47 -20.32
C GLU A 182 -16.99 -14.44 -20.10
N GLU A 183 -16.64 -15.19 -21.13
CA GLU A 183 -15.54 -16.16 -21.05
C GLU A 183 -14.15 -15.50 -20.93
N GLY A 184 -13.90 -14.43 -21.71
CA GLY A 184 -12.59 -13.85 -21.85
C GLY A 184 -11.57 -14.78 -22.51
N SER A 185 -10.30 -14.38 -22.54
CA SER A 185 -9.21 -15.21 -23.06
C SER A 185 -7.96 -15.07 -22.20
N VAL A 186 -7.19 -16.16 -22.13
CA VAL A 186 -5.86 -16.19 -21.51
C VAL A 186 -4.93 -16.91 -22.47
N ASN A 187 -3.87 -16.21 -22.89
CA ASN A 187 -2.87 -16.74 -23.78
C ASN A 187 -1.51 -16.70 -23.07
N TYR A 188 -0.64 -17.65 -23.41
CA TYR A 188 0.70 -17.75 -22.85
C TYR A 188 1.74 -17.57 -23.95
N TYR A 189 2.70 -16.69 -23.74
CA TYR A 189 3.78 -16.40 -24.66
C TYR A 189 5.12 -16.60 -23.95
N ASN A 190 6.12 -17.08 -24.68
CA ASN A 190 7.48 -17.24 -24.14
C ASN A 190 8.25 -15.91 -24.13
N SER A 191 7.81 -14.95 -24.92
CA SER A 191 8.36 -13.60 -25.00
C SER A 191 7.26 -12.59 -25.27
N TYR A 192 7.39 -11.38 -24.74
CA TYR A 192 6.52 -10.25 -25.03
C TYR A 192 6.60 -9.81 -26.50
N GLU A 193 7.69 -10.10 -27.20
CA GLU A 193 7.88 -9.81 -28.63
C GLU A 193 6.91 -10.57 -29.55
N HIS A 194 6.30 -11.63 -29.04
CA HIS A 194 5.30 -12.41 -29.76
C HIS A 194 3.86 -11.88 -29.56
N ILE A 195 3.70 -10.80 -28.81
CA ILE A 195 2.41 -10.18 -28.55
C ILE A 195 2.16 -9.11 -29.59
N ASP A 196 1.14 -9.30 -30.42
CA ASP A 196 0.69 -8.26 -31.36
C ASP A 196 -0.11 -7.19 -30.60
N CYS A 197 0.48 -6.00 -30.50
CA CYS A 197 -0.12 -4.83 -29.84
C CYS A 197 -0.67 -3.82 -30.86
N SER A 198 -0.83 -4.18 -32.13
CA SER A 198 -1.27 -3.27 -33.18
C SER A 198 -2.72 -2.81 -33.02
N GLU A 199 -3.56 -3.59 -32.34
CA GLU A 199 -4.96 -3.28 -32.10
C GLU A 199 -5.30 -3.33 -30.60
N GLY A 200 -6.27 -2.48 -30.19
CA GLY A 200 -6.81 -2.44 -28.85
C GLY A 200 -5.95 -1.64 -27.84
N GLU A 201 -6.33 -1.73 -26.57
CA GLU A 201 -5.62 -1.13 -25.45
C GLU A 201 -4.89 -2.20 -24.65
N TRP A 202 -3.60 -2.00 -24.41
CA TRP A 202 -2.74 -2.95 -23.75
C TRP A 202 -2.18 -2.39 -22.44
N LEU A 203 -2.16 -3.20 -21.40
CA LEU A 203 -1.52 -2.88 -20.13
C LEU A 203 -0.44 -3.92 -19.82
N PHE A 204 0.81 -3.49 -19.76
CA PHE A 204 1.93 -4.32 -19.33
C PHE A 204 2.16 -4.15 -17.84
N LEU A 205 2.10 -5.25 -17.11
CA LEU A 205 2.33 -5.29 -15.67
C LEU A 205 3.53 -6.18 -15.34
N ALA A 206 4.37 -5.74 -14.44
CA ALA A 206 5.47 -6.52 -13.91
C ALA A 206 5.62 -6.28 -12.40
N ARG A 207 6.18 -7.26 -11.70
CA ARG A 207 6.41 -7.16 -10.26
C ARG A 207 7.34 -6.00 -9.89
N ASN A 208 8.33 -5.70 -10.73
CA ASN A 208 9.31 -4.64 -10.52
C ASN A 208 9.44 -3.78 -11.76
N ASN A 209 9.59 -2.48 -11.59
CA ASN A 209 9.69 -1.51 -12.69
C ASN A 209 10.82 -1.80 -13.69
N TYR A 210 11.95 -2.36 -13.24
CA TYR A 210 13.06 -2.67 -14.15
C TYR A 210 12.74 -3.78 -15.16
N LEU A 211 11.77 -4.67 -14.82
CA LEU A 211 11.31 -5.72 -15.74
C LEU A 211 10.52 -5.18 -16.92
N LEU A 212 10.02 -3.94 -16.84
CA LEU A 212 9.32 -3.27 -17.92
C LEU A 212 10.28 -2.57 -18.91
N ASN A 213 11.57 -2.40 -18.58
CA ASN A 213 12.51 -1.71 -19.46
C ASN A 213 12.67 -2.38 -20.83
N PRO A 214 12.83 -3.71 -20.93
CA PRO A 214 12.89 -4.37 -22.24
C PRO A 214 11.58 -4.26 -23.03
N VAL A 215 10.43 -4.29 -22.36
CA VAL A 215 9.12 -4.08 -23.02
C VAL A 215 9.02 -2.67 -23.57
N GLU A 216 9.47 -1.67 -22.80
CA GLU A 216 9.49 -0.28 -23.24
C GLU A 216 10.38 -0.09 -24.47
N GLU A 217 11.55 -0.71 -24.52
CA GLU A 217 12.45 -0.69 -25.66
C GLU A 217 11.81 -1.34 -26.89
N TYR A 218 11.15 -2.48 -26.71
CA TYR A 218 10.39 -3.16 -27.76
C TYR A 218 9.30 -2.26 -28.34
N LEU A 219 8.50 -1.61 -27.50
CA LEU A 219 7.42 -0.70 -27.94
C LEU A 219 7.98 0.50 -28.71
N LYS A 220 9.09 1.09 -28.26
CA LYS A 220 9.80 2.18 -28.96
C LYS A 220 10.28 1.76 -30.32
N THR A 221 10.97 0.62 -30.40
CA THR A 221 11.56 0.11 -31.64
C THR A 221 10.49 -0.18 -32.71
N ASN A 222 9.32 -0.64 -32.28
CA ASN A 222 8.20 -0.94 -33.18
C ASN A 222 7.23 0.25 -33.40
N GLY A 223 7.53 1.43 -32.84
CA GLY A 223 6.77 2.64 -33.09
C GLY A 223 5.40 2.67 -32.40
N TYR A 224 5.20 1.90 -31.33
CA TYR A 224 3.97 1.94 -30.55
C TYR A 224 3.93 3.17 -29.66
N PHE A 225 2.77 3.82 -29.58
CA PHE A 225 2.52 4.86 -28.58
C PHE A 225 2.21 4.19 -27.24
N TYR A 226 2.88 4.66 -26.18
CA TYR A 226 2.64 4.15 -24.84
C TYR A 226 2.83 5.23 -23.77
N THR A 227 2.32 4.97 -22.58
CA THR A 227 2.56 5.78 -21.38
C THR A 227 3.22 4.91 -20.31
N ARG A 228 4.10 5.49 -19.51
CA ARG A 228 4.66 4.84 -18.34
C ARG A 228 4.41 5.71 -17.12
N ASN A 229 3.76 5.16 -16.08
CA ASN A 229 3.36 5.92 -14.89
C ASN A 229 2.58 7.21 -15.23
N ASN A 230 1.63 7.12 -16.17
CA ASN A 230 0.82 8.22 -16.68
C ASN A 230 1.62 9.34 -17.37
N LYS A 231 2.88 9.10 -17.73
CA LYS A 231 3.67 10.03 -18.53
C LYS A 231 3.80 9.49 -19.95
N PRO A 232 3.54 10.31 -20.99
CA PRO A 232 3.77 9.89 -22.36
C PRO A 232 5.25 9.57 -22.55
N ALA A 233 5.53 8.54 -23.34
CA ALA A 233 6.89 8.30 -23.81
C ALA A 233 7.27 9.37 -24.81
N VAL A 234 8.43 9.93 -24.64
CA VAL A 234 9.05 10.87 -25.57
C VAL A 234 10.05 10.11 -26.42
#